data_03f518ed3a80535c7469be5f2e408680
#
_entry.id   03f518ed3a80535c7469be5f2e408680
#
_cell.length_a   1.000
_cell.length_b   1.000
_cell.length_c   1.000
_cell.angle_alpha   90.00
_cell.angle_beta   90.00
_cell.angle_gamma   90.00
#
_symmetry.space_group_name_H-M   'P 1'
#
loop_
_entity.id
_entity.type
_entity.pdbx_description
1 polymer ?
#
loop_
_entity_poly.entity_id
_entity_poly.type
_entity_poly.pdbx_seq_one_letter_code
_entity_poly.pdbx_strand_id
1 'polypeptide(L)'
;LNHEQIRITDPEEGEKKGRRFNKEQTMLAEEKRARVIEAFNRWIRDLPAEKKDELVDVFYERFGCFRMREYDGSTLELNDIANGVKLYDYQRSAVARILQSKSTLLAHDVGAGKTYAMVVAAHELYKNGITRKNMIVVPNSIVEQWREDYMLLYPEAKVLTLQPLDFAPARRESTLIDI
;
A
#
# COMPACT_ATOMS: atom_id res chain seq x y z
N LEU A 1 1.05 23.98 6.57
CA LEU A 1 -0.41 24.03 6.38
C LEU A 1 -0.93 22.63 6.64
N ASN A 2 -1.56 22.45 7.80
CA ASN A 2 -2.09 21.16 8.23
C ASN A 2 -3.21 20.70 7.27
N HIS A 3 -3.20 19.43 6.90
CA HIS A 3 -4.22 18.81 6.05
C HIS A 3 -5.55 18.55 6.79
N GLU A 4 -5.73 19.12 7.97
CA GLU A 4 -6.96 18.99 8.75
C GLU A 4 -8.13 19.70 8.05
N GLN A 5 -9.28 19.05 8.02
CA GLN A 5 -10.51 19.66 7.52
C GLN A 5 -10.96 20.78 8.45
N ILE A 6 -11.22 21.96 7.87
CA ILE A 6 -11.77 23.08 8.62
C ILE A 6 -13.24 22.77 8.91
N ARG A 7 -13.61 22.78 10.20
CA ARG A 7 -14.98 22.59 10.63
C ARG A 7 -15.33 23.62 11.68
N ILE A 8 -16.11 24.64 11.27
CA ILE A 8 -16.55 25.70 12.18
C ILE A 8 -17.90 25.32 12.75
N THR A 9 -18.05 25.49 14.06
CA THR A 9 -19.28 25.21 14.80
C THR A 9 -19.64 26.39 15.68
N ASP A 10 -20.91 26.80 15.64
CA ASP A 10 -21.46 27.81 16.53
C ASP A 10 -22.00 27.17 17.81
N PRO A 11 -21.97 27.89 18.96
CA PRO A 11 -22.61 27.42 20.18
C PRO A 11 -24.13 27.40 19.96
N GLU A 12 -24.81 26.34 20.37
CA GLU A 12 -26.28 26.28 20.43
C GLU A 12 -26.78 27.07 21.64
N GLU A 13 -27.74 28.01 21.41
CA GLU A 13 -28.42 28.71 22.50
C GLU A 13 -29.48 27.77 23.11
N GLY A 14 -29.25 27.30 24.34
CA GLY A 14 -30.17 26.44 25.08
C GLY A 14 -29.51 25.66 26.22
N GLU A 15 -30.32 24.99 27.07
CA GLU A 15 -29.86 24.23 28.25
C GLU A 15 -28.98 23.03 27.92
N LYS A 16 -28.95 22.56 26.67
CA LYS A 16 -28.02 21.51 26.21
C LYS A 16 -26.86 22.16 25.46
N LYS A 17 -25.65 22.10 26.01
CA LYS A 17 -24.39 22.56 25.39
C LYS A 17 -24.07 21.77 24.12
N GLY A 18 -24.79 22.03 23.04
CA GLY A 18 -24.53 21.51 21.70
C GLY A 18 -23.66 22.49 20.89
N ARG A 19 -23.01 22.00 19.82
CA ARG A 19 -22.34 22.80 18.81
C ARG A 19 -22.97 22.49 17.46
N ARG A 20 -23.55 23.52 16.84
CA ARG A 20 -24.15 23.37 15.50
C ARG A 20 -23.11 23.65 14.42
N PHE A 21 -23.04 22.78 13.42
CA PHE A 21 -22.15 22.98 12.28
C PHE A 21 -22.56 24.21 11.45
N ASN A 22 -21.63 25.16 11.28
CA ASN A 22 -21.83 26.35 10.46
C ASN A 22 -21.24 26.13 9.07
N LYS A 23 -22.10 25.77 8.11
CA LYS A 23 -21.71 25.47 6.73
C LYS A 23 -21.11 26.68 6.01
N GLU A 24 -21.74 27.85 6.19
CA GLU A 24 -21.35 29.09 5.51
C GLU A 24 -19.96 29.56 5.96
N GLN A 25 -19.73 29.63 7.27
CA GLN A 25 -18.43 30.01 7.82
C GLN A 25 -17.34 28.95 7.47
N THR A 26 -17.69 27.69 7.43
CA THR A 26 -16.76 26.62 7.02
C THR A 26 -16.34 26.81 5.55
N MET A 27 -17.29 27.07 4.63
CA MET A 27 -16.99 27.32 3.22
C MET A 27 -16.11 28.56 3.04
N LEU A 28 -16.41 29.66 3.73
CA LEU A 28 -15.59 30.88 3.69
C LEU A 28 -14.17 30.64 4.22
N ALA A 29 -14.02 29.82 5.26
CA ALA A 29 -12.71 29.48 5.79
C ALA A 29 -11.93 28.58 4.84
N GLU A 30 -12.57 27.63 4.17
CA GLU A 30 -11.95 26.80 3.12
C GLU A 30 -11.50 27.63 1.92
N GLU A 31 -12.32 28.58 1.48
CA GLU A 31 -11.94 29.49 0.39
C GLU A 31 -10.72 30.35 0.77
N LYS A 32 -10.72 30.93 1.98
CA LYS A 32 -9.56 31.68 2.49
C LYS A 32 -8.32 30.81 2.57
N ARG A 33 -8.46 29.57 3.03
CA ARG A 33 -7.36 28.59 3.09
C ARG A 33 -6.81 28.31 1.69
N ALA A 34 -7.68 28.07 0.71
CA ALA A 34 -7.27 27.83 -0.67
C ALA A 34 -6.45 29.01 -1.23
N ARG A 35 -6.90 30.25 -0.99
CA ARG A 35 -6.16 31.47 -1.38
C ARG A 35 -4.78 31.57 -0.71
N VAL A 36 -4.68 31.22 0.57
CA VAL A 36 -3.39 31.21 1.30
C VAL A 36 -2.46 30.16 0.72
N ILE A 37 -2.95 28.95 0.43
CA ILE A 37 -2.16 27.88 -0.19
C ILE A 37 -1.67 28.30 -1.57
N GLU A 38 -2.53 28.91 -2.38
CA GLU A 38 -2.15 29.40 -3.72
C GLU A 38 -1.09 30.49 -3.64
N ALA A 39 -1.25 31.47 -2.73
CA ALA A 39 -0.29 32.52 -2.51
C ALA A 39 1.06 31.97 -2.04
N PHE A 40 1.04 30.99 -1.13
CA PHE A 40 2.25 30.32 -0.64
C PHE A 40 2.97 29.55 -1.76
N ASN A 41 2.21 28.78 -2.57
CA ASN A 41 2.79 28.04 -3.69
C ASN A 41 3.38 28.97 -4.75
N ARG A 42 2.77 30.12 -4.99
CA ARG A 42 3.30 31.16 -5.88
C ARG A 42 4.60 31.72 -5.30
N TRP A 43 4.59 32.11 -4.03
CA TRP A 43 5.78 32.61 -3.33
C TRP A 43 6.96 31.63 -3.42
N ILE A 44 6.72 30.32 -3.16
CA ILE A 44 7.80 29.31 -3.29
C ILE A 44 8.32 29.24 -4.74
N ARG A 45 7.45 29.29 -5.74
CA ARG A 45 7.87 29.27 -7.15
C ARG A 45 8.73 30.45 -7.52
N ASP A 46 8.42 31.61 -7.00
CA ASP A 46 9.05 32.89 -7.32
C ASP A 46 10.35 33.12 -6.48
N LEU A 47 10.66 32.27 -5.53
CA LEU A 47 11.89 32.36 -4.74
C LEU A 47 13.15 32.18 -5.61
N PRO A 48 14.20 32.96 -5.36
CA PRO A 48 15.53 32.72 -5.94
C PRO A 48 16.04 31.32 -5.61
N ALA A 49 16.87 30.72 -6.52
CA ALA A 49 17.40 29.37 -6.35
C ALA A 49 18.13 29.18 -5.01
N GLU A 50 18.99 30.14 -4.65
CA GLU A 50 19.74 30.12 -3.39
C GLU A 50 18.86 29.99 -2.15
N LYS A 51 17.72 30.71 -2.13
CA LYS A 51 16.76 30.60 -1.01
C LYS A 51 15.95 29.32 -1.03
N LYS A 52 15.73 28.73 -2.20
CA LYS A 52 15.10 27.40 -2.29
C LYS A 52 16.02 26.33 -1.70
N ASP A 53 17.31 26.39 -2.03
CA ASP A 53 18.31 25.45 -1.52
C ASP A 53 18.45 25.58 0.01
N GLU A 54 18.49 26.80 0.54
CA GLU A 54 18.50 27.05 1.99
C GLU A 54 17.25 26.46 2.69
N LEU A 55 16.07 26.63 2.10
CA LEU A 55 14.82 26.05 2.65
C LEU A 55 14.81 24.53 2.60
N VAL A 56 15.38 23.95 1.53
CA VAL A 56 15.55 22.50 1.39
C VAL A 56 16.48 21.97 2.47
N ASP A 57 17.62 22.63 2.72
CA ASP A 57 18.56 22.24 3.76
C ASP A 57 17.92 22.30 5.16
N VAL A 58 17.23 23.38 5.49
CA VAL A 58 16.50 23.51 6.75
C VAL A 58 15.40 22.44 6.88
N PHE A 59 14.74 22.11 5.78
CA PHE A 59 13.74 21.02 5.77
C PHE A 59 14.41 19.67 6.07
N TYR A 60 15.51 19.37 5.41
CA TYR A 60 16.26 18.12 5.63
C TYR A 60 16.87 18.04 7.02
N GLU A 61 17.36 19.15 7.60
CA GLU A 61 17.84 19.17 8.99
C GLU A 61 16.73 18.86 9.99
N ARG A 62 15.53 19.40 9.79
CA ARG A 62 14.40 19.22 10.73
C ARG A 62 13.60 17.95 10.53
N PHE A 63 13.43 17.52 9.28
CA PHE A 63 12.53 16.44 8.88
C PHE A 63 13.22 15.29 8.13
N GLY A 64 14.49 15.46 7.75
CA GLY A 64 15.28 14.50 6.98
C GLY A 64 15.82 13.31 7.78
N CYS A 65 15.36 13.11 9.02
CA CYS A 65 15.73 11.96 9.84
C CYS A 65 15.20 10.60 9.29
N PHE A 66 14.36 10.63 8.26
CA PHE A 66 13.87 9.44 7.59
C PHE A 66 14.40 9.36 6.16
N ARG A 67 15.45 8.58 5.94
CA ARG A 67 15.85 8.17 4.59
C ARG A 67 14.95 7.01 4.17
N MET A 68 14.20 7.19 3.08
CA MET A 68 13.41 6.10 2.51
C MET A 68 14.37 4.98 2.10
N ARG A 69 14.10 3.78 2.58
CA ARG A 69 14.90 2.61 2.20
C ARG A 69 14.58 2.25 0.75
N GLU A 70 15.59 2.18 -0.07
CA GLU A 70 15.51 1.62 -1.42
C GLU A 70 15.68 0.11 -1.36
N TYR A 71 14.89 -0.60 -2.12
CA TYR A 71 14.93 -2.06 -2.20
C TYR A 71 15.38 -2.45 -3.60
N ASP A 72 16.56 -3.01 -3.70
CA ASP A 72 17.11 -3.51 -4.95
C ASP A 72 16.78 -5.00 -5.10
N GLY A 73 16.01 -5.33 -6.13
CA GLY A 73 15.64 -6.69 -6.49
C GLY A 73 16.60 -7.35 -7.47
N SER A 74 17.65 -6.67 -7.94
CA SER A 74 18.57 -7.20 -8.93
C SER A 74 19.32 -8.44 -8.45
N THR A 75 19.60 -8.52 -7.16
CA THR A 75 20.32 -9.61 -6.50
C THR A 75 19.45 -10.84 -6.19
N LEU A 76 18.13 -10.79 -6.42
CA LEU A 76 17.25 -11.93 -6.16
C LEU A 76 17.49 -13.03 -7.19
N GLU A 77 17.83 -14.23 -6.72
CA GLU A 77 17.94 -15.44 -7.52
C GLU A 77 16.59 -16.17 -7.53
N LEU A 78 15.83 -16.00 -8.61
CA LEU A 78 14.49 -16.58 -8.80
C LEU A 78 14.58 -17.82 -9.70
N ASN A 79 15.30 -18.83 -9.26
CA ASN A 79 15.67 -19.99 -10.09
C ASN A 79 14.51 -20.98 -10.31
N ASP A 80 13.48 -20.97 -9.45
CA ASP A 80 12.38 -21.94 -9.47
C ASP A 80 11.17 -21.44 -10.28
N ILE A 81 11.26 -20.24 -10.82
CA ILE A 81 10.20 -19.68 -11.66
C ILE A 81 10.12 -20.46 -13.00
N ALA A 82 8.92 -20.68 -13.51
CA ALA A 82 8.71 -21.39 -14.76
C ALA A 82 9.54 -20.79 -15.91
N ASN A 83 10.11 -21.64 -16.75
CA ASN A 83 10.95 -21.24 -17.88
C ASN A 83 10.21 -20.26 -18.81
N GLY A 84 10.87 -19.16 -19.14
CA GLY A 84 10.33 -18.12 -20.03
C GLY A 84 9.60 -16.98 -19.32
N VAL A 85 9.33 -17.08 -18.02
CA VAL A 85 8.77 -15.98 -17.23
C VAL A 85 9.90 -15.13 -16.68
N LYS A 86 9.85 -13.81 -16.94
CA LYS A 86 10.78 -12.82 -16.38
C LYS A 86 10.00 -11.73 -15.70
N LEU A 87 10.37 -11.45 -14.46
CA LEU A 87 9.86 -10.29 -13.73
C LEU A 87 10.58 -9.01 -14.20
N TYR A 88 9.82 -7.94 -14.30
CA TYR A 88 10.40 -6.60 -14.51
C TYR A 88 11.17 -6.15 -13.26
N ASP A 89 12.10 -5.21 -13.41
CA ASP A 89 12.95 -4.75 -12.31
C ASP A 89 12.15 -4.18 -11.14
N TYR A 90 11.08 -3.42 -11.42
CA TYR A 90 10.21 -2.90 -10.39
C TYR A 90 9.42 -4.00 -9.62
N GLN A 91 9.08 -5.11 -10.30
CA GLN A 91 8.47 -6.28 -9.65
C GLN A 91 9.47 -7.00 -8.76
N ARG A 92 10.70 -7.16 -9.22
CA ARG A 92 11.80 -7.73 -8.42
C ARG A 92 12.09 -6.87 -7.18
N SER A 93 12.11 -5.54 -7.32
CA SER A 93 12.26 -4.61 -6.21
C SER A 93 11.07 -4.68 -5.22
N ALA A 94 9.85 -4.89 -5.72
CA ALA A 94 8.68 -5.15 -4.88
C ALA A 94 8.81 -6.46 -4.09
N VAL A 95 9.28 -7.53 -4.72
CA VAL A 95 9.59 -8.82 -4.06
C VAL A 95 10.64 -8.61 -2.98
N ALA A 96 11.76 -7.95 -3.30
CA ALA A 96 12.82 -7.65 -2.34
C ALA A 96 12.30 -6.87 -1.13
N ARG A 97 11.40 -5.91 -1.36
CA ARG A 97 10.75 -5.16 -0.28
C ARG A 97 9.90 -6.05 0.62
N ILE A 98 9.08 -6.95 0.04
CA ILE A 98 8.25 -7.87 0.81
C ILE A 98 9.12 -8.79 1.67
N LEU A 99 10.19 -9.34 1.11
CA LEU A 99 11.09 -10.24 1.83
C LEU A 99 11.82 -9.56 3.00
N GLN A 100 12.11 -8.27 2.88
CA GLN A 100 12.87 -7.50 3.87
C GLN A 100 12.02 -6.70 4.85
N SER A 101 10.71 -6.62 4.65
CA SER A 101 9.79 -5.80 5.46
C SER A 101 8.76 -6.66 6.15
N LYS A 102 8.38 -6.30 7.39
CA LYS A 102 7.30 -6.98 8.14
C LYS A 102 5.93 -6.81 7.47
N SER A 103 5.70 -5.66 6.83
CA SER A 103 4.48 -5.36 6.09
C SER A 103 4.81 -4.48 4.90
N THR A 104 4.10 -4.68 3.79
CA THR A 104 4.33 -3.93 2.55
C THR A 104 2.99 -3.59 1.90
N LEU A 105 2.87 -2.34 1.45
CA LEU A 105 1.80 -1.89 0.57
C LEU A 105 2.35 -1.78 -0.86
N LEU A 106 1.75 -2.52 -1.79
CA LEU A 106 2.05 -2.42 -3.22
C LEU A 106 1.07 -1.47 -3.91
N ALA A 107 1.45 -0.22 -4.03
CA ALA A 107 0.66 0.84 -4.66
C ALA A 107 0.99 1.03 -6.15
N HIS A 108 1.29 -0.06 -6.85
CA HIS A 108 1.53 -0.03 -8.29
C HIS A 108 0.23 0.18 -9.07
N ASP A 109 0.32 0.72 -10.27
CA ASP A 109 -0.82 0.94 -11.15
C ASP A 109 -1.52 -0.39 -11.54
N VAL A 110 -2.75 -0.27 -12.04
CA VAL A 110 -3.49 -1.41 -12.57
C VAL A 110 -2.74 -1.98 -13.78
N GLY A 111 -2.63 -3.32 -13.85
CA GLY A 111 -1.87 -3.97 -14.91
C GLY A 111 -0.35 -4.09 -14.69
N ALA A 112 0.22 -3.51 -13.64
CA ALA A 112 1.65 -3.64 -13.33
C ALA A 112 2.09 -5.04 -12.82
N GLY A 113 1.22 -6.05 -12.86
CA GLY A 113 1.55 -7.41 -12.46
C GLY A 113 1.80 -7.57 -10.95
N LYS A 114 1.03 -6.87 -10.11
CA LYS A 114 1.09 -7.02 -8.64
C LYS A 114 0.91 -8.46 -8.18
N THR A 115 0.01 -9.21 -8.84
CA THR A 115 -0.23 -10.62 -8.55
C THR A 115 1.05 -11.43 -8.65
N TYR A 116 1.80 -11.27 -9.74
CA TYR A 116 3.07 -11.96 -9.94
C TYR A 116 4.10 -11.62 -8.87
N ALA A 117 4.24 -10.35 -8.52
CA ALA A 117 5.15 -9.95 -7.45
C ALA A 117 4.77 -10.56 -6.09
N MET A 118 3.45 -10.62 -5.78
CA MET A 118 2.97 -11.23 -4.52
C MET A 118 3.13 -12.74 -4.51
N VAL A 119 2.84 -13.43 -5.61
CA VAL A 119 3.03 -14.89 -5.75
C VAL A 119 4.50 -15.26 -5.60
N VAL A 120 5.39 -14.55 -6.30
CA VAL A 120 6.84 -14.78 -6.21
C VAL A 120 7.35 -14.52 -4.79
N ALA A 121 6.91 -13.43 -4.16
CA ALA A 121 7.30 -13.13 -2.78
C ALA A 121 6.81 -14.22 -1.80
N ALA A 122 5.58 -14.70 -1.96
CA ALA A 122 5.05 -15.78 -1.13
C ALA A 122 5.86 -17.08 -1.33
N HIS A 123 6.20 -17.42 -2.56
CA HIS A 123 7.03 -18.60 -2.85
C HIS A 123 8.43 -18.48 -2.25
N GLU A 124 9.09 -17.34 -2.42
CA GLU A 124 10.42 -17.10 -1.86
C GLU A 124 10.42 -17.08 -0.31
N LEU A 125 9.38 -16.56 0.33
CA LEU A 125 9.23 -16.65 1.79
C LEU A 125 9.14 -18.10 2.27
N TYR A 126 8.42 -18.96 1.56
CA TYR A 126 8.31 -20.38 1.85
C TYR A 126 9.64 -21.11 1.58
N LYS A 127 10.25 -20.92 0.42
CA LYS A 127 11.50 -21.52 0.01
C LYS A 127 12.65 -21.21 0.98
N ASN A 128 12.73 -19.96 1.44
CA ASN A 128 13.73 -19.52 2.41
C ASN A 128 13.40 -19.92 3.86
N GLY A 129 12.33 -20.68 4.11
CA GLY A 129 11.95 -21.14 5.43
C GLY A 129 11.46 -20.05 6.38
N ILE A 130 11.19 -18.83 5.86
CA ILE A 130 10.67 -17.71 6.64
C ILE A 130 9.22 -17.99 7.02
N THR A 131 8.46 -18.59 6.10
CA THR A 131 7.09 -19.03 6.34
C THR A 131 6.94 -20.53 6.08
N ARG A 132 6.04 -21.18 6.83
CA ARG A 132 5.69 -22.58 6.61
C ARG A 132 4.48 -22.75 5.71
N LYS A 133 3.54 -21.82 5.80
CA LYS A 133 2.31 -21.74 4.99
C LYS A 133 2.02 -20.28 4.70
N ASN A 134 1.77 -19.96 3.45
CA ASN A 134 1.37 -18.63 3.02
C ASN A 134 -0.14 -18.62 2.78
N MET A 135 -0.83 -17.61 3.25
CA MET A 135 -2.24 -17.42 3.00
C MET A 135 -2.46 -16.18 2.14
N ILE A 136 -3.16 -16.36 1.03
CA ILE A 136 -3.53 -15.29 0.12
C ILE A 136 -5.04 -15.08 0.23
N VAL A 137 -5.46 -13.87 0.57
CA VAL A 137 -6.87 -13.51 0.72
C VAL A 137 -7.27 -12.58 -0.40
N VAL A 138 -8.22 -13.01 -1.21
CA VAL A 138 -8.69 -12.28 -2.39
C VAL A 138 -10.21 -12.34 -2.50
N PRO A 139 -10.86 -11.44 -3.25
CA PRO A 139 -12.26 -11.56 -3.58
C PRO A 139 -12.58 -12.91 -4.25
N ASN A 140 -13.73 -13.49 -3.90
CA ASN A 140 -14.11 -14.83 -4.35
C ASN A 140 -14.11 -15.00 -5.88
N SER A 141 -14.45 -13.94 -6.62
CA SER A 141 -14.48 -13.94 -8.09
C SER A 141 -13.12 -14.13 -8.76
N ILE A 142 -12.02 -13.94 -8.08
CA ILE A 142 -10.67 -14.03 -8.64
C ILE A 142 -9.79 -15.10 -7.98
N VAL A 143 -10.34 -15.92 -7.10
CA VAL A 143 -9.61 -17.01 -6.43
C VAL A 143 -8.99 -17.98 -7.42
N GLU A 144 -9.77 -18.42 -8.42
CA GLU A 144 -9.29 -19.37 -9.42
C GLU A 144 -8.22 -18.76 -10.33
N GLN A 145 -8.38 -17.51 -10.73
CA GLN A 145 -7.36 -16.78 -11.48
C GLN A 145 -6.03 -16.72 -10.69
N TRP A 146 -6.08 -16.48 -9.38
CA TRP A 146 -4.88 -16.46 -8.56
C TRP A 146 -4.21 -17.84 -8.45
N ARG A 147 -5.02 -18.90 -8.39
CA ARG A 147 -4.51 -20.26 -8.45
C ARG A 147 -3.81 -20.54 -9.76
N GLU A 148 -4.44 -20.18 -10.89
CA GLU A 148 -3.86 -20.34 -12.24
C GLU A 148 -2.56 -19.55 -12.39
N ASP A 149 -2.52 -18.28 -11.96
CA ASP A 149 -1.32 -17.46 -11.96
C ASP A 149 -0.21 -18.07 -11.10
N TYR A 150 -0.56 -18.63 -9.94
CA TYR A 150 0.41 -19.30 -9.06
C TYR A 150 0.98 -20.55 -9.74
N MET A 151 0.14 -21.41 -10.31
CA MET A 151 0.55 -22.64 -11.01
C MET A 151 1.31 -22.34 -12.31
N LEU A 152 1.03 -21.21 -12.95
CA LEU A 152 1.78 -20.77 -14.13
C LEU A 152 3.22 -20.40 -13.75
N LEU A 153 3.41 -19.73 -12.63
CA LEU A 153 4.73 -19.33 -12.15
C LEU A 153 5.50 -20.49 -11.50
N TYR A 154 4.80 -21.36 -10.80
CA TYR A 154 5.36 -22.48 -10.03
C TYR A 154 4.54 -23.76 -10.22
N PRO A 155 4.71 -24.49 -11.33
CA PRO A 155 3.89 -25.66 -11.66
C PRO A 155 3.92 -26.79 -10.61
N GLU A 156 5.00 -26.88 -9.86
CA GLU A 156 5.18 -27.93 -8.83
C GLU A 156 4.68 -27.50 -7.43
N ALA A 157 4.17 -26.28 -7.30
CA ALA A 157 3.69 -25.78 -6.02
C ALA A 157 2.38 -26.44 -5.60
N LYS A 158 2.25 -26.73 -4.32
CA LYS A 158 0.99 -27.22 -3.74
C LYS A 158 0.13 -26.03 -3.33
N VAL A 159 -0.94 -25.79 -4.08
CA VAL A 159 -1.87 -24.67 -3.84
C VAL A 159 -3.23 -25.25 -3.45
N LEU A 160 -3.71 -24.90 -2.26
CA LEU A 160 -5.05 -25.22 -1.79
C LEU A 160 -5.94 -23.96 -1.99
N THR A 161 -6.99 -24.10 -2.77
CA THR A 161 -8.02 -23.05 -2.93
C THR A 161 -9.22 -23.38 -2.07
N LEU A 162 -9.71 -22.38 -1.34
CA LEU A 162 -10.86 -22.51 -0.47
C LEU A 162 -12.03 -21.68 -1.03
N GLN A 163 -13.20 -22.29 -1.04
CA GLN A 163 -14.46 -21.69 -1.47
C GLN A 163 -15.36 -21.47 -0.24
N PRO A 164 -16.34 -20.55 -0.28
CA PRO A 164 -17.28 -20.35 0.82
C PRO A 164 -17.97 -21.62 1.31
N LEU A 165 -18.23 -22.58 0.41
CA LEU A 165 -18.85 -23.87 0.74
C LEU A 165 -17.95 -24.78 1.57
N ASP A 166 -16.64 -24.61 1.54
CA ASP A 166 -15.70 -25.41 2.32
C ASP A 166 -15.76 -25.04 3.81
N PHE A 167 -16.25 -23.85 4.13
CA PHE A 167 -16.48 -23.37 5.49
C PHE A 167 -17.90 -23.67 6.01
N ALA A 168 -18.74 -24.36 5.22
CA ALA A 168 -20.05 -24.81 5.67
C ALA A 168 -19.90 -25.83 6.83
N PRO A 169 -20.84 -25.87 7.80
CA PRO A 169 -20.71 -26.71 9.01
C PRO A 169 -20.34 -28.16 8.72
N ALA A 170 -20.85 -28.74 7.63
CA ALA A 170 -20.61 -30.13 7.24
C ALA A 170 -19.19 -30.42 6.71
N ARG A 171 -18.47 -29.39 6.22
CA ARG A 171 -17.11 -29.54 5.61
C ARG A 171 -16.02 -28.85 6.41
N ARG A 172 -16.38 -28.00 7.35
CA ARG A 172 -15.46 -27.13 8.07
C ARG A 172 -14.33 -27.90 8.76
N GLU A 173 -14.65 -29.03 9.40
CA GLU A 173 -13.65 -29.82 10.12
C GLU A 173 -12.63 -30.43 9.16
N SER A 174 -13.07 -31.04 8.05
CA SER A 174 -12.16 -31.61 7.04
C SER A 174 -11.30 -30.51 6.39
N THR A 175 -11.89 -29.39 6.06
CA THR A 175 -11.17 -28.25 5.49
C THR A 175 -10.07 -27.72 6.43
N LEU A 176 -10.36 -27.64 7.74
CA LEU A 176 -9.37 -27.19 8.74
C LEU A 176 -8.21 -28.19 8.94
N ILE A 177 -8.43 -29.48 8.63
CA ILE A 177 -7.36 -30.50 8.65
C ILE A 177 -6.44 -30.35 7.43
N ASP A 178 -7.01 -29.95 6.28
CA ASP A 178 -6.25 -29.77 5.03
C ASP A 178 -5.42 -28.47 5.02
N ILE A 179 -5.82 -27.46 5.82
CA ILE A 179 -5.09 -26.22 6.02
C ILE A 179 -3.89 -26.41 6.96
#